data_f67bda3c030490a5c366782381120a67
#
_entry.id   f67bda3c030490a5c366782381120a67
#
_cell.length_a   1.000
_cell.length_b   1.000
_cell.length_c   1.000
_cell.angle_alpha   90.00
_cell.angle_beta   90.00
_cell.angle_gamma   90.00
#
_symmetry.space_group_name_H-M   'P 1'
#
loop_
_entity.id
_entity.type
_entity.pdbx_description
1 polymer ?
#
loop_
_entity_poly.entity_id
_entity_poly.type
_entity_poly.pdbx_seq_one_letter_code
_entity_poly.pdbx_strand_id
1 'polypeptide(L)'
;KGLVFASAILCGALGKVHAGKSLPLPAEEVLSECRKLGSCSLGDLAKLFNHQNKLSHASSIDVNSQDSRGSMPMDTKNHPPQAEPSALSNGERIFSAYGIQGARGEAAAGFPSAVRIGLPALKKWLAACFSLNDAAAMALLTLISEVDDTNMVHRGGPELAKKSKEQAKHLLSAVTNDSFKEILSSLDEQYIAMHLSPGGCADLLAVSLMFHFLETCGMISPVISSSLPHRRPPSM
;
A
#
# COMPACT_ATOMS: atom_id res chain seq x y z
N LYS A 1 -0.19 -4.36 -8.79
CA LYS A 1 -1.20 -3.29 -9.06
C LYS A 1 -1.61 -2.56 -7.77
N GLY A 2 -1.81 -3.27 -6.63
CA GLY A 2 -2.20 -2.69 -5.35
C GLY A 2 -1.19 -1.67 -4.82
N LEU A 3 0.09 -2.02 -4.79
CA LEU A 3 1.17 -1.14 -4.33
C LEU A 3 1.26 0.14 -5.17
N VAL A 4 1.21 0.03 -6.50
CA VAL A 4 1.27 1.20 -7.40
C VAL A 4 0.11 2.14 -7.13
N PHE A 5 -1.09 1.60 -6.96
CA PHE A 5 -2.28 2.38 -6.62
C PHE A 5 -2.14 3.07 -5.26
N ALA A 6 -1.72 2.35 -4.23
CA ALA A 6 -1.54 2.88 -2.88
C ALA A 6 -0.46 3.99 -2.85
N SER A 7 0.67 3.77 -3.52
CA SER A 7 1.74 4.78 -3.63
C SER A 7 1.28 6.03 -4.37
N ALA A 8 0.53 5.86 -5.48
CA ALA A 8 0.00 7.00 -6.23
C ALA A 8 -0.97 7.84 -5.39
N ILE A 9 -1.85 7.22 -4.61
CA ILE A 9 -2.76 7.91 -3.69
C ILE A 9 -1.97 8.70 -2.63
N LEU A 10 -0.98 8.08 -2.00
CA LEU A 10 -0.19 8.74 -0.96
C LEU A 10 0.65 9.90 -1.53
N CYS A 11 1.32 9.71 -2.67
CA CYS A 11 2.07 10.79 -3.32
C CYS A 11 1.16 11.94 -3.77
N GLY A 12 -0.02 11.62 -4.32
CA GLY A 12 -1.00 12.63 -4.70
C GLY A 12 -1.53 13.42 -3.50
N ALA A 13 -1.79 12.75 -2.37
CA ALA A 13 -2.21 13.39 -1.12
C ALA A 13 -1.13 14.32 -0.57
N LEU A 14 0.14 13.86 -0.54
CA LEU A 14 1.28 14.68 -0.12
C LEU A 14 1.41 15.93 -0.98
N GLY A 15 1.35 15.81 -2.30
CA GLY A 15 1.44 16.95 -3.22
C GLY A 15 0.33 17.97 -3.01
N LYS A 16 -0.92 17.53 -2.79
CA LYS A 16 -2.05 18.41 -2.53
C LYS A 16 -1.94 19.13 -1.18
N VAL A 17 -1.52 18.43 -0.13
CA VAL A 17 -1.40 19.02 1.22
C VAL A 17 -0.20 19.96 1.28
N HIS A 18 0.88 19.64 0.56
CA HIS A 18 2.09 20.46 0.54
C HIS A 18 1.92 21.83 -0.15
N ALA A 19 0.94 21.97 -1.05
CA ALA A 19 0.75 23.19 -1.83
C ALA A 19 0.74 24.46 -0.95
N GLY A 20 1.88 25.18 -0.88
CA GLY A 20 2.05 26.42 -0.13
C GLY A 20 2.25 26.25 1.40
N LYS A 21 2.43 25.06 1.92
CA LYS A 21 2.68 24.81 3.36
C LYS A 21 4.14 24.49 3.64
N SER A 22 4.62 24.89 4.83
CA SER A 22 5.93 24.49 5.34
C SER A 22 5.90 23.06 5.88
N LEU A 23 7.07 22.40 5.89
CA LEU A 23 7.24 21.08 6.49
C LEU A 23 7.50 21.18 8.01
N PRO A 24 7.12 20.18 8.80
CA PRO A 24 6.40 18.96 8.42
C PRO A 24 4.91 19.19 8.16
N LEU A 25 4.35 18.45 7.21
CA LEU A 25 2.90 18.46 6.93
C LEU A 25 2.14 17.75 8.06
N PRO A 26 0.93 18.20 8.44
CA PRO A 26 0.09 17.46 9.38
C PRO A 26 -0.30 16.10 8.82
N ALA A 27 0.08 15.01 9.50
CA ALA A 27 -0.23 13.64 9.05
C ALA A 27 -1.72 13.42 8.83
N GLU A 28 -2.57 14.00 9.68
CA GLU A 28 -4.04 13.91 9.57
C GLU A 28 -4.58 14.47 8.27
N GLU A 29 -4.03 15.58 7.80
CA GLU A 29 -4.44 16.18 6.53
C GLU A 29 -4.04 15.28 5.36
N VAL A 30 -2.84 14.68 5.40
CA VAL A 30 -2.38 13.72 4.41
C VAL A 30 -3.30 12.50 4.38
N LEU A 31 -3.62 11.93 5.52
CA LEU A 31 -4.55 10.78 5.63
C LEU A 31 -5.96 11.15 5.17
N SER A 32 -6.44 12.36 5.49
CA SER A 32 -7.74 12.85 5.00
C SER A 32 -7.77 12.95 3.48
N GLU A 33 -6.70 13.46 2.88
CA GLU A 33 -6.62 13.56 1.42
C GLU A 33 -6.44 12.19 0.77
N CYS A 34 -5.73 11.24 1.38
CA CYS A 34 -5.69 9.85 0.93
C CYS A 34 -7.10 9.26 0.85
N ARG A 35 -7.94 9.48 1.85
CA ARG A 35 -9.35 9.00 1.85
C ARG A 35 -10.14 9.58 0.67
N LYS A 36 -10.01 10.88 0.39
CA LYS A 36 -10.70 11.51 -0.74
C LYS A 36 -10.25 10.92 -2.08
N LEU A 37 -8.93 10.84 -2.29
CA LEU A 37 -8.36 10.29 -3.52
C LEU A 37 -8.66 8.80 -3.69
N GLY A 38 -8.57 8.01 -2.62
CA GLY A 38 -8.86 6.58 -2.63
C GLY A 38 -10.33 6.26 -2.94
N SER A 39 -11.23 7.19 -2.66
CA SER A 39 -12.67 7.07 -2.96
C SER A 39 -13.03 7.48 -4.39
N CYS A 40 -12.11 8.11 -5.14
CA CYS A 40 -12.35 8.50 -6.53
C CYS A 40 -12.35 7.29 -7.46
N SER A 41 -13.08 7.40 -8.59
CA SER A 41 -12.94 6.41 -9.66
C SER A 41 -11.56 6.47 -10.30
N LEU A 42 -11.12 5.37 -10.94
CA LEU A 42 -9.84 5.35 -11.66
C LEU A 42 -9.79 6.41 -12.78
N GLY A 43 -10.93 6.67 -13.43
CA GLY A 43 -11.04 7.70 -14.48
C GLY A 43 -10.86 9.11 -13.92
N ASP A 44 -11.38 9.39 -12.74
CA ASP A 44 -11.24 10.69 -12.10
C ASP A 44 -9.82 10.90 -11.57
N LEU A 45 -9.19 9.84 -11.04
CA LEU A 45 -7.77 9.89 -10.66
C LEU A 45 -6.89 10.19 -11.88
N ALA A 46 -7.10 9.54 -13.01
CA ALA A 46 -6.35 9.81 -14.24
C ALA A 46 -6.50 11.28 -14.69
N LYS A 47 -7.70 11.87 -14.60
CA LYS A 47 -7.93 13.29 -14.91
C LYS A 47 -7.15 14.20 -13.95
N LEU A 48 -7.17 13.90 -12.65
CA LEU A 48 -6.45 14.68 -11.64
C LEU A 48 -4.93 14.67 -11.88
N PHE A 49 -4.34 13.50 -12.17
CA PHE A 49 -2.90 13.40 -12.46
C PHE A 49 -2.51 14.09 -13.77
N ASN A 50 -3.34 13.99 -14.81
CA ASN A 50 -3.10 14.66 -16.10
C ASN A 50 -3.20 16.19 -15.98
N HIS A 51 -4.07 16.71 -15.12
CA HIS A 51 -4.19 18.15 -14.89
C HIS A 51 -2.96 18.70 -14.17
N GLN A 52 -2.40 17.98 -13.19
CA GLN A 52 -1.17 18.37 -12.50
C GLN A 52 0.06 18.37 -13.42
N ASN A 53 0.17 17.39 -14.32
CA ASN A 53 1.24 17.36 -15.32
C ASN A 53 1.18 18.56 -16.29
N LYS A 54 0.00 19.04 -16.66
CA LYS A 54 -0.13 20.24 -17.49
C LYS A 54 0.33 21.52 -16.77
N LEU A 55 0.15 21.61 -15.46
CA LEU A 55 0.58 22.75 -14.67
C LEU A 55 2.10 22.74 -14.43
N SER A 56 2.73 21.58 -14.27
CA SER A 56 4.18 21.46 -14.11
C SER A 56 4.97 21.76 -15.40
N HIS A 57 4.37 21.51 -16.57
CA HIS A 57 4.97 21.86 -17.86
C HIS A 57 4.79 23.34 -18.24
N ALA A 58 3.89 24.06 -17.62
CA ALA A 58 3.72 25.50 -17.87
C ALA A 58 4.75 26.39 -17.15
N SER A 59 5.57 25.83 -16.27
CA SER A 59 6.60 26.53 -15.50
C SER A 59 8.05 26.20 -15.90
N SER A 60 8.28 25.43 -16.96
CA SER A 60 9.62 25.14 -17.47
C SER A 60 10.01 26.15 -18.54
N ILE A 61 10.96 26.98 -18.16
CA ILE A 61 11.67 27.98 -18.93
C ILE A 61 12.26 27.38 -20.23
N ASP A 62 12.06 28.07 -21.34
CA ASP A 62 12.72 27.85 -22.61
C ASP A 62 14.25 27.73 -22.44
N VAL A 63 14.77 26.54 -22.69
CA VAL A 63 16.18 26.39 -23.04
C VAL A 63 16.24 25.83 -24.46
N ASN A 64 16.45 26.76 -25.36
CA ASN A 64 16.78 26.51 -26.77
C ASN A 64 18.11 25.75 -26.84
N SER A 65 18.08 24.51 -27.29
CA SER A 65 19.24 23.89 -27.95
C SER A 65 18.76 22.91 -29.00
N GLN A 66 18.97 23.34 -30.26
CA GLN A 66 18.89 22.51 -31.45
C GLN A 66 19.86 21.32 -31.29
N ASP A 67 19.36 20.13 -31.40
CA ASP A 67 20.15 19.01 -31.90
C ASP A 67 19.29 18.09 -32.76
N SER A 68 19.59 18.12 -34.05
CA SER A 68 19.00 17.37 -35.12
C SER A 68 19.60 15.97 -35.15
N ARG A 69 18.84 14.94 -34.73
CA ARG A 69 19.10 13.55 -35.13
C ARG A 69 17.81 12.78 -35.37
N GLY A 70 17.67 12.35 -36.58
CA GLY A 70 16.93 11.30 -37.20
C GLY A 70 15.74 10.67 -36.48
N SER A 71 14.55 11.06 -36.89
CA SER A 71 13.32 10.32 -36.58
C SER A 71 13.23 9.05 -37.41
N MET A 72 13.32 7.88 -36.76
CA MET A 72 12.80 6.63 -37.34
C MET A 72 11.28 6.61 -37.27
N PRO A 73 10.56 6.17 -38.31
CA PRO A 73 9.11 6.06 -38.25
C PRO A 73 8.71 4.90 -37.33
N MET A 74 7.98 5.23 -36.28
CA MET A 74 7.40 4.25 -35.35
C MET A 74 6.13 3.68 -36.00
N ASP A 75 6.16 2.37 -36.27
CA ASP A 75 5.07 1.61 -36.89
C ASP A 75 3.85 1.59 -35.94
N THR A 76 2.78 2.28 -36.31
CA THR A 76 1.57 2.53 -35.49
C THR A 76 0.55 1.39 -35.56
N LYS A 77 0.96 0.12 -35.77
CA LYS A 77 0.03 -0.99 -35.98
C LYS A 77 -0.04 -2.04 -34.88
N ASN A 78 0.45 -1.78 -33.66
CA ASN A 78 0.26 -2.69 -32.53
C ASN A 78 -0.29 -1.95 -31.30
N HIS A 79 -1.52 -1.46 -31.38
CA HIS A 79 -2.29 -1.23 -30.16
C HIS A 79 -2.70 -2.58 -29.59
N PRO A 80 -2.38 -2.90 -28.32
CA PRO A 80 -2.99 -4.04 -27.67
C PRO A 80 -4.52 -3.86 -27.67
N PRO A 81 -5.29 -4.93 -27.87
CA PRO A 81 -6.75 -4.84 -27.93
C PRO A 81 -7.25 -4.14 -26.67
N GLN A 82 -8.11 -3.13 -26.86
CA GLN A 82 -8.81 -2.46 -25.77
C GLN A 82 -9.55 -3.56 -24.98
N ALA A 83 -9.17 -3.73 -23.71
CA ALA A 83 -9.81 -4.69 -22.83
C ALA A 83 -11.31 -4.38 -22.76
N GLU A 84 -12.11 -5.35 -23.13
CA GLU A 84 -13.56 -5.33 -22.97
C GLU A 84 -13.94 -4.92 -21.52
N PRO A 85 -14.93 -4.05 -21.30
CA PRO A 85 -15.23 -3.44 -19.99
C PRO A 85 -15.95 -4.36 -18.99
N SER A 86 -15.81 -5.69 -19.05
CA SER A 86 -16.67 -6.59 -18.28
C SER A 86 -16.02 -7.60 -17.35
N ALA A 87 -14.71 -7.65 -17.18
CA ALA A 87 -14.11 -8.60 -16.24
C ALA A 87 -13.75 -7.93 -14.91
N LEU A 88 -14.51 -8.22 -13.83
CA LEU A 88 -14.17 -7.84 -12.45
C LEU A 88 -12.73 -8.27 -12.12
N SER A 89 -11.96 -7.39 -11.51
CA SER A 89 -10.64 -7.74 -10.98
C SER A 89 -10.76 -8.79 -9.87
N ASN A 90 -9.69 -9.53 -9.59
CA ASN A 90 -9.70 -10.52 -8.50
C ASN A 90 -10.10 -9.89 -7.15
N GLY A 91 -9.65 -8.66 -6.87
CA GLY A 91 -10.04 -7.94 -5.66
C GLY A 91 -11.54 -7.62 -5.59
N GLU A 92 -12.16 -7.23 -6.72
CA GLU A 92 -13.60 -6.98 -6.79
C GLU A 92 -14.42 -8.26 -6.63
N ARG A 93 -13.94 -9.39 -7.18
CA ARG A 93 -14.58 -10.71 -6.97
C ARG A 93 -14.53 -11.14 -5.50
N ILE A 94 -13.37 -11.01 -4.84
CA ILE A 94 -13.21 -11.33 -3.43
C ILE A 94 -14.07 -10.40 -2.57
N PHE A 95 -14.13 -9.11 -2.89
CA PHE A 95 -15.00 -8.17 -2.19
C PHE A 95 -16.48 -8.57 -2.32
N SER A 96 -16.94 -8.91 -3.53
CA SER A 96 -18.34 -9.34 -3.76
C SER A 96 -18.68 -10.64 -3.05
N ALA A 97 -17.72 -11.59 -2.97
CA ALA A 97 -17.97 -12.91 -2.38
C ALA A 97 -17.83 -12.92 -0.85
N TYR A 98 -16.91 -12.13 -0.29
CA TYR A 98 -16.50 -12.24 1.11
C TYR A 98 -16.51 -10.91 1.88
N GLY A 99 -16.79 -9.78 1.23
CA GLY A 99 -16.76 -8.45 1.85
C GLY A 99 -15.35 -7.95 2.20
N ILE A 100 -14.29 -8.67 1.78
CA ILE A 100 -12.91 -8.33 2.11
C ILE A 100 -12.42 -7.21 1.19
N GLN A 101 -12.05 -6.08 1.78
CA GLN A 101 -11.54 -4.92 1.06
C GLN A 101 -10.03 -5.04 0.83
N GLY A 102 -9.61 -4.98 -0.45
CA GLY A 102 -8.20 -4.92 -0.81
C GLY A 102 -7.59 -3.51 -0.69
N ALA A 103 -6.44 -3.30 -1.34
CA ALA A 103 -5.69 -2.03 -1.29
C ALA A 103 -6.53 -0.78 -1.61
N ARG A 104 -7.55 -0.91 -2.46
CA ARG A 104 -8.46 0.20 -2.78
C ARG A 104 -9.35 0.59 -1.60
N GLY A 105 -9.89 -0.37 -0.89
CA GLY A 105 -10.67 -0.12 0.33
C GLY A 105 -9.80 0.45 1.46
N GLU A 106 -8.56 -0.02 1.59
CA GLU A 106 -7.58 0.55 2.51
C GLU A 106 -7.27 2.02 2.18
N ALA A 107 -7.02 2.34 0.90
CA ALA A 107 -6.78 3.72 0.47
C ALA A 107 -7.99 4.64 0.74
N ALA A 108 -9.20 4.18 0.39
CA ALA A 108 -10.45 4.92 0.62
C ALA A 108 -10.73 5.13 2.13
N ALA A 109 -10.22 4.27 2.99
CA ALA A 109 -10.31 4.42 4.44
C ALA A 109 -9.12 5.19 5.07
N GLY A 110 -8.12 5.60 4.27
CA GLY A 110 -6.90 6.27 4.74
C GLY A 110 -5.86 5.32 5.31
N PHE A 111 -5.75 4.12 4.75
CA PHE A 111 -4.79 3.08 5.11
C PHE A 111 -4.81 2.65 6.58
N PRO A 112 -5.99 2.33 7.16
CA PRO A 112 -6.09 2.04 8.59
C PRO A 112 -5.20 0.88 9.04
N SER A 113 -5.04 -0.17 8.23
CA SER A 113 -4.18 -1.30 8.59
C SER A 113 -2.69 -0.93 8.56
N ALA A 114 -2.25 -0.13 7.58
CA ALA A 114 -0.88 0.35 7.54
C ALA A 114 -0.57 1.27 8.74
N VAL A 115 -1.48 2.19 9.07
CA VAL A 115 -1.29 3.19 10.15
C VAL A 115 -1.42 2.58 11.54
N ARG A 116 -2.39 1.67 11.76
CA ARG A 116 -2.69 1.14 13.11
C ARG A 116 -1.97 -0.15 13.44
N ILE A 117 -1.54 -0.90 12.43
CA ILE A 117 -0.92 -2.21 12.61
C ILE A 117 0.52 -2.19 12.08
N GLY A 118 0.70 -1.94 10.79
CA GLY A 118 2.01 -2.05 10.14
C GLY A 118 3.04 -1.05 10.68
N LEU A 119 2.72 0.25 10.71
CA LEU A 119 3.62 1.30 11.18
C LEU A 119 3.97 1.17 12.68
N PRO A 120 3.03 0.92 13.60
CA PRO A 120 3.36 0.66 15.00
C PRO A 120 4.20 -0.61 15.19
N ALA A 121 3.90 -1.69 14.47
CA ALA A 121 4.70 -2.92 14.51
C ALA A 121 6.13 -2.67 14.03
N LEU A 122 6.32 -1.98 12.91
CA LEU A 122 7.62 -1.60 12.40
C LEU A 122 8.43 -0.78 13.42
N LYS A 123 7.82 0.26 14.00
CA LYS A 123 8.44 1.09 15.03
C LYS A 123 8.81 0.29 16.29
N LYS A 124 7.96 -0.64 16.71
CA LYS A 124 8.23 -1.54 17.85
C LYS A 124 9.51 -2.36 17.63
N TRP A 125 9.65 -2.99 16.47
CA TRP A 125 10.78 -3.85 16.18
C TRP A 125 12.06 -3.06 15.93
N LEU A 126 11.98 -1.88 15.32
CA LEU A 126 13.11 -0.95 15.23
C LEU A 126 13.58 -0.48 16.61
N ALA A 127 12.66 -0.17 17.54
CA ALA A 127 12.99 0.19 18.92
C ALA A 127 13.61 -0.98 19.70
N ALA A 128 13.35 -2.23 19.30
CA ALA A 128 13.99 -3.43 19.84
C ALA A 128 15.35 -3.75 19.15
N CYS A 129 15.94 -2.78 18.45
CA CYS A 129 17.23 -2.87 17.78
C CYS A 129 17.32 -3.89 16.64
N PHE A 130 16.18 -4.24 16.03
CA PHE A 130 16.19 -5.01 14.78
C PHE A 130 16.68 -4.13 13.61
N SER A 131 17.34 -4.77 12.64
CA SER A 131 17.62 -4.09 11.36
C SER A 131 16.31 -3.67 10.68
N LEU A 132 16.36 -2.69 9.78
CA LEU A 132 15.16 -2.26 9.04
C LEU A 132 14.50 -3.42 8.30
N ASN A 133 15.31 -4.31 7.69
CA ASN A 133 14.80 -5.47 6.97
C ASN A 133 14.11 -6.47 7.91
N ASP A 134 14.72 -6.77 9.05
CA ASP A 134 14.17 -7.70 10.02
C ASP A 134 12.91 -7.12 10.68
N ALA A 135 12.92 -5.83 11.02
CA ALA A 135 11.76 -5.12 11.56
C ALA A 135 10.59 -5.10 10.55
N ALA A 136 10.89 -4.91 9.26
CA ALA A 136 9.89 -4.97 8.19
C ALA A 136 9.30 -6.38 8.05
N ALA A 137 10.11 -7.44 8.11
CA ALA A 137 9.63 -8.82 8.08
C ALA A 137 8.72 -9.14 9.28
N MET A 138 9.07 -8.67 10.46
CA MET A 138 8.24 -8.82 11.65
C MET A 138 6.96 -7.99 11.60
N ALA A 139 7.00 -6.80 10.99
CA ALA A 139 5.80 -6.00 10.73
C ALA A 139 4.89 -6.67 9.69
N LEU A 140 5.45 -7.32 8.66
CA LEU A 140 4.69 -8.14 7.72
C LEU A 140 3.97 -9.29 8.42
N LEU A 141 4.68 -10.04 9.28
CA LEU A 141 4.06 -11.11 10.07
C LEU A 141 2.92 -10.59 10.95
N THR A 142 3.09 -9.39 11.53
CA THR A 142 2.03 -8.74 12.31
C THR A 142 0.84 -8.37 11.42
N LEU A 143 1.06 -7.84 10.23
CA LEU A 143 -0.02 -7.57 9.27
C LEU A 143 -0.75 -8.85 8.86
N ILE A 144 -0.03 -9.93 8.55
CA ILE A 144 -0.64 -11.23 8.23
C ILE A 144 -1.51 -11.75 9.36
N SER A 145 -1.11 -11.52 10.61
CA SER A 145 -1.87 -11.96 11.79
C SER A 145 -3.18 -11.20 12.01
N GLU A 146 -3.31 -9.96 11.48
CA GLU A 146 -4.43 -9.09 11.81
C GLU A 146 -5.32 -8.74 10.61
N VAL A 147 -4.77 -8.77 9.39
CA VAL A 147 -5.46 -8.32 8.18
C VAL A 147 -5.98 -9.52 7.38
N ASP A 148 -7.14 -9.35 6.75
CA ASP A 148 -7.66 -10.33 5.79
C ASP A 148 -7.09 -10.02 4.40
N ASP A 149 -6.19 -10.88 3.93
CA ASP A 149 -5.44 -10.67 2.69
C ASP A 149 -6.18 -11.24 1.48
N THR A 150 -6.57 -10.36 0.55
CA THR A 150 -7.30 -10.75 -0.66
C THR A 150 -6.50 -11.67 -1.59
N ASN A 151 -5.15 -11.58 -1.60
CA ASN A 151 -4.33 -12.46 -2.40
C ASN A 151 -4.25 -13.88 -1.80
N MET A 152 -4.17 -13.98 -0.47
CA MET A 152 -4.21 -15.27 0.22
C MET A 152 -5.56 -15.96 -0.01
N VAL A 153 -6.67 -15.22 0.11
CA VAL A 153 -8.01 -15.75 -0.19
C VAL A 153 -8.13 -16.17 -1.64
N HIS A 154 -7.60 -15.39 -2.57
CA HIS A 154 -7.65 -15.72 -4.01
C HIS A 154 -6.86 -17.00 -4.34
N ARG A 155 -5.70 -17.20 -3.71
CA ARG A 155 -4.80 -18.33 -4.00
C ARG A 155 -5.17 -19.60 -3.26
N GLY A 156 -5.48 -19.49 -1.96
CA GLY A 156 -5.68 -20.62 -1.06
C GLY A 156 -7.11 -20.80 -0.57
N GLY A 157 -8.01 -19.88 -0.93
CA GLY A 157 -9.37 -19.86 -0.38
C GLY A 157 -9.43 -19.27 1.04
N PRO A 158 -10.66 -18.99 1.54
CA PRO A 158 -10.85 -18.32 2.82
C PRO A 158 -10.37 -19.15 4.01
N GLU A 159 -10.52 -20.47 3.98
CA GLU A 159 -10.11 -21.35 5.08
C GLU A 159 -8.59 -21.38 5.27
N LEU A 160 -7.83 -21.46 4.17
CA LEU A 160 -6.38 -21.47 4.25
C LEU A 160 -5.84 -20.09 4.65
N ALA A 161 -6.45 -19.01 4.15
CA ALA A 161 -6.11 -17.65 4.57
C ALA A 161 -6.35 -17.46 6.07
N LYS A 162 -7.47 -17.94 6.62
CA LYS A 162 -7.77 -17.91 8.05
C LYS A 162 -6.74 -18.70 8.86
N LYS A 163 -6.42 -19.93 8.45
CA LYS A 163 -5.39 -20.76 9.12
C LYS A 163 -4.03 -20.05 9.15
N SER A 164 -3.63 -19.43 8.04
CA SER A 164 -2.37 -18.68 7.95
C SER A 164 -2.35 -17.49 8.90
N LYS A 165 -3.47 -16.80 9.05
CA LYS A 165 -3.64 -15.69 10.00
C LYS A 165 -3.50 -16.17 11.44
N GLU A 166 -4.14 -17.27 11.81
CA GLU A 166 -4.03 -17.90 13.13
C GLU A 166 -2.60 -18.40 13.41
N GLN A 167 -1.95 -19.02 12.41
CA GLN A 167 -0.55 -19.42 12.50
C GLN A 167 0.37 -18.23 12.75
N ALA A 168 0.21 -17.14 12.02
CA ALA A 168 0.99 -15.93 12.22
C ALA A 168 0.83 -15.35 13.64
N LYS A 169 -0.39 -15.36 14.19
CA LYS A 169 -0.64 -14.97 15.60
C LYS A 169 0.13 -15.84 16.57
N HIS A 170 0.07 -17.15 16.40
CA HIS A 170 0.78 -18.10 17.26
C HIS A 170 2.30 -17.87 17.18
N LEU A 171 2.85 -17.72 15.97
CA LEU A 171 4.28 -17.48 15.77
C LEU A 171 4.72 -16.17 16.43
N LEU A 172 3.96 -15.08 16.30
CA LEU A 172 4.26 -13.80 16.94
C LEU A 172 4.34 -13.91 18.48
N SER A 173 3.56 -14.79 19.10
CA SER A 173 3.62 -15.02 20.55
C SER A 173 4.84 -15.83 21.00
N ALA A 174 5.45 -16.58 20.09
CA ALA A 174 6.61 -17.44 20.36
C ALA A 174 7.96 -16.83 19.90
N VAL A 175 7.92 -15.72 19.17
CA VAL A 175 9.12 -15.07 18.61
C VAL A 175 9.99 -14.49 19.71
N THR A 176 11.28 -14.84 19.66
CA THR A 176 12.38 -14.22 20.41
C THR A 176 13.39 -13.60 19.44
N ASN A 177 14.30 -12.76 19.97
CA ASN A 177 15.36 -12.15 19.14
C ASN A 177 16.28 -13.19 18.47
N ASP A 178 16.41 -14.36 19.06
CA ASP A 178 17.30 -15.42 18.54
C ASP A 178 16.59 -16.35 17.55
N SER A 179 15.28 -16.53 17.69
CA SER A 179 14.51 -17.52 16.91
C SER A 179 13.75 -16.93 15.71
N PHE A 180 13.65 -15.60 15.56
CA PHE A 180 12.76 -14.99 14.57
C PHE A 180 13.12 -15.35 13.12
N LYS A 181 14.42 -15.47 12.80
CA LYS A 181 14.87 -15.78 11.43
C LYS A 181 14.48 -17.19 11.01
N GLU A 182 14.67 -18.16 11.90
CA GLU A 182 14.29 -19.55 11.65
C GLU A 182 12.76 -19.69 11.51
N ILE A 183 12.01 -18.99 12.36
CA ILE A 183 10.56 -18.97 12.29
C ILE A 183 10.08 -18.37 10.96
N LEU A 184 10.64 -17.25 10.53
CA LEU A 184 10.27 -16.62 9.26
C LEU A 184 10.66 -17.46 8.06
N SER A 185 11.86 -18.08 8.07
CA SER A 185 12.31 -18.98 7.00
C SER A 185 11.39 -20.19 6.87
N SER A 186 11.05 -20.84 7.99
CA SER A 186 10.13 -21.97 8.00
C SER A 186 8.74 -21.59 7.49
N LEU A 187 8.24 -20.39 7.85
CA LEU A 187 6.95 -19.92 7.37
C LEU A 187 6.98 -19.63 5.85
N ASP A 188 8.06 -19.04 5.35
CA ASP A 188 8.25 -18.76 3.92
C ASP A 188 8.26 -20.05 3.10
N GLU A 189 9.02 -21.07 3.53
CA GLU A 189 9.02 -22.39 2.89
C GLU A 189 7.61 -23.02 2.83
N GLN A 190 6.84 -22.90 3.92
CA GLN A 190 5.46 -23.38 3.96
C GLN A 190 4.57 -22.63 2.97
N TYR A 191 4.69 -21.29 2.90
CA TYR A 191 3.91 -20.48 1.98
C TYR A 191 4.26 -20.75 0.52
N ILE A 192 5.55 -20.97 0.22
CA ILE A 192 6.01 -21.39 -1.12
C ILE A 192 5.38 -22.75 -1.48
N ALA A 193 5.47 -23.74 -0.60
CA ALA A 193 4.90 -25.07 -0.84
C ALA A 193 3.37 -25.06 -1.06
N MET A 194 2.67 -24.15 -0.39
CA MET A 194 1.22 -23.97 -0.53
C MET A 194 0.83 -22.98 -1.65
N HIS A 195 1.78 -22.45 -2.39
CA HIS A 195 1.57 -21.37 -3.38
C HIS A 195 0.83 -20.15 -2.82
N LEU A 196 0.95 -19.90 -1.53
CA LEU A 196 0.40 -18.72 -0.87
C LEU A 196 1.31 -17.51 -1.04
N SER A 197 0.69 -16.33 -1.05
CA SER A 197 1.42 -15.05 -1.05
C SER A 197 0.62 -14.00 -0.29
N PRO A 198 1.17 -13.41 0.76
CA PRO A 198 0.54 -12.32 1.51
C PRO A 198 0.71 -10.98 0.79
N GLY A 199 0.31 -10.92 -0.49
CA GLY A 199 0.55 -9.75 -1.36
C GLY A 199 -0.18 -8.50 -0.89
N GLY A 200 -1.39 -8.62 -0.34
CA GLY A 200 -2.12 -7.50 0.24
C GLY A 200 -1.43 -6.95 1.50
N CYS A 201 -0.95 -7.84 2.38
CA CYS A 201 -0.16 -7.44 3.54
C CYS A 201 1.18 -6.82 3.16
N ALA A 202 1.84 -7.31 2.09
CA ALA A 202 3.06 -6.71 1.56
C ALA A 202 2.84 -5.30 1.00
N ASP A 203 1.72 -5.06 0.29
CA ASP A 203 1.32 -3.73 -0.15
C ASP A 203 1.14 -2.77 1.04
N LEU A 204 0.51 -3.23 2.12
CA LEU A 204 0.30 -2.46 3.35
C LEU A 204 1.61 -2.20 4.12
N LEU A 205 2.53 -3.17 4.12
CA LEU A 205 3.87 -2.97 4.67
C LEU A 205 4.62 -1.88 3.92
N ALA A 206 4.56 -1.87 2.59
CA ALA A 206 5.20 -0.83 1.79
C ALA A 206 4.63 0.57 2.11
N VAL A 207 3.32 0.71 2.31
CA VAL A 207 2.70 1.95 2.76
C VAL A 207 3.16 2.32 4.17
N SER A 208 3.28 1.34 5.08
CA SER A 208 3.79 1.57 6.44
C SER A 208 5.24 2.07 6.43
N LEU A 209 6.09 1.49 5.59
CA LEU A 209 7.47 1.96 5.37
C LEU A 209 7.51 3.37 4.80
N MET A 210 6.64 3.70 3.84
CA MET A 210 6.55 5.07 3.31
C MET A 210 6.20 6.07 4.42
N PHE A 211 5.22 5.79 5.27
CA PHE A 211 4.90 6.65 6.42
C PHE A 211 6.07 6.78 7.39
N HIS A 212 6.76 5.68 7.69
CA HIS A 212 7.93 5.70 8.55
C HIS A 212 9.04 6.61 7.99
N PHE A 213 9.34 6.50 6.70
CA PHE A 213 10.36 7.36 6.09
C PHE A 213 9.93 8.82 6.01
N LEU A 214 8.66 9.10 5.70
CA LEU A 214 8.14 10.47 5.65
C LEU A 214 8.22 11.16 7.03
N GLU A 215 7.92 10.43 8.11
CA GLU A 215 8.11 10.94 9.47
C GLU A 215 9.59 11.16 9.80
N THR A 216 10.45 10.17 9.48
CA THR A 216 11.87 10.20 9.82
C THR A 216 12.61 11.31 9.07
N CYS A 217 12.22 11.60 7.82
CA CYS A 217 12.74 12.71 7.03
C CYS A 217 12.11 14.08 7.38
N GLY A 218 11.20 14.15 8.35
CA GLY A 218 10.52 15.38 8.74
C GLY A 218 9.56 15.94 7.68
N MET A 219 9.09 15.12 6.76
CA MET A 219 8.11 15.53 5.74
C MET A 219 6.69 15.59 6.28
N ILE A 220 6.35 14.72 7.22
CA ILE A 220 5.07 14.72 7.91
C ILE A 220 5.28 14.68 9.42
N SER A 221 4.30 15.18 10.18
CA SER A 221 4.25 14.99 11.63
C SER A 221 4.02 13.50 11.97
N PRO A 222 4.39 13.04 13.19
CA PRO A 222 4.15 11.66 13.59
C PRO A 222 2.68 11.25 13.40
N VAL A 223 2.46 10.10 12.79
CA VAL A 223 1.13 9.51 12.62
C VAL A 223 0.68 8.93 13.95
N ILE A 224 -0.42 9.43 14.50
CA ILE A 224 -0.99 8.97 15.76
C ILE A 224 -2.14 8.02 15.44
N SER A 225 -2.07 6.77 15.93
CA SER A 225 -3.07 5.74 15.61
C SER A 225 -4.49 6.06 16.11
N SER A 226 -4.64 6.98 17.07
CA SER A 226 -5.93 7.44 17.60
C SER A 226 -6.74 8.32 16.64
N SER A 227 -6.10 8.87 15.61
CA SER A 227 -6.69 9.84 14.71
C SER A 227 -7.61 9.26 13.63
N LEU A 228 -7.65 7.94 13.47
CA LEU A 228 -8.54 7.31 12.51
C LEU A 228 -9.84 6.84 13.19
N PRO A 229 -11.01 7.06 12.58
CA PRO A 229 -12.27 6.56 13.13
C PRO A 229 -12.22 5.04 13.28
N HIS A 230 -12.71 4.52 14.43
CA HIS A 230 -12.85 3.09 14.64
C HIS A 230 -13.72 2.49 13.53
N ARG A 231 -13.21 1.45 12.85
CA ARG A 231 -14.06 0.63 11.99
C ARG A 231 -15.21 0.08 12.84
N ARG A 232 -16.44 0.47 12.55
CA ARG A 232 -17.59 -0.30 13.02
C ARG A 232 -17.53 -1.65 12.27
N PRO A 233 -17.66 -2.80 12.96
CA PRO A 233 -17.83 -4.06 12.27
C PRO A 233 -19.07 -3.95 11.35
N PRO A 234 -19.07 -4.63 10.19
CA PRO A 234 -20.27 -4.70 9.37
C PRO A 234 -21.39 -5.25 10.25
N SER A 235 -22.52 -4.55 10.28
CA SER A 235 -23.76 -5.05 10.89
C SER A 235 -24.13 -6.35 10.18
N MET A 236 -24.24 -7.44 10.96
CA MET A 236 -24.75 -8.72 10.49
C MET A 236 -26.19 -8.57 9.97
#